data_2035b48a1b85b736bccc36b664fae3c5
#
_entry.id   2035b48a1b85b736bccc36b664fae3c5
#
_cell.length_a   1.000
_cell.length_b   1.000
_cell.length_c   1.000
_cell.angle_alpha   90.00
_cell.angle_beta   90.00
_cell.angle_gamma   90.00
#
_symmetry.space_group_name_H-M   'P 1'
#
loop_
_entity.id
_entity.type
_entity.pdbx_description
1 polymer ?
#
loop_
_entity_poly.entity_id
_entity_poly.type
_entity_poly.pdbx_seq_one_letter_code
_entity_poly.pdbx_strand_id
1 'polypeptide(L)'
;MHAERNVKQVVRWCLYIVLGFPLLNSCKDDYIYDNEEPSWLGANIYEYLESSGQFDCYLALVNDLGYKETLRLTGSKTMFPANDEAFSRYFLSKGLTGDGPTLIHNMSASEKRYLFNSSMLNMTYLSHMLANVSSNDQGIGEGIALRRATSASYLDSISFVKPAAWPKTAFWNRFRERKGAYLADNGSKMVLYWTPEFFSTSGLTEADWAVIMKGETDKPYDTQGFYVNDAHVESNRKDVTCKNGYLHIADDVVAPAPNMSEVINSTAEMNTFAGLMEKFAYPYYDGSVDDAVKAYYXXXXGGEYRGFRVCKALF
;
A
#
# COMPACT_ATOMS: atom_id res chain seq x y z
N MET A 1 35.74 43.58 -60.35
CA MET A 1 35.59 43.81 -58.88
C MET A 1 34.36 43.20 -58.27
N HIS A 2 33.15 43.21 -58.93
CA HIS A 2 31.94 42.61 -58.35
C HIS A 2 31.97 41.07 -58.38
N ALA A 3 32.54 40.42 -59.37
CA ALA A 3 32.60 38.96 -59.49
C ALA A 3 33.45 38.29 -58.39
N GLU A 4 34.60 38.88 -58.05
CA GLU A 4 35.52 38.31 -57.06
C GLU A 4 34.89 38.40 -55.64
N ARG A 5 34.09 39.40 -55.35
CA ARG A 5 33.45 39.57 -54.06
C ARG A 5 32.36 38.50 -53.84
N ASN A 6 31.64 38.17 -54.90
CA ASN A 6 30.62 37.16 -54.84
C ASN A 6 31.22 35.74 -54.65
N VAL A 7 32.34 35.43 -55.30
CA VAL A 7 33.02 34.17 -55.14
C VAL A 7 33.52 33.99 -53.72
N LYS A 8 34.14 35.01 -53.15
CA LYS A 8 34.61 34.95 -51.72
C LYS A 8 33.47 34.78 -50.73
N GLN A 9 32.31 35.34 -51.02
CA GLN A 9 31.13 35.24 -50.17
C GLN A 9 30.53 33.81 -50.26
N VAL A 10 30.44 33.24 -51.45
CA VAL A 10 29.97 31.85 -51.64
C VAL A 10 30.91 30.85 -50.98
N VAL A 11 32.23 30.99 -51.14
CA VAL A 11 33.23 30.14 -50.52
C VAL A 11 33.09 30.21 -48.97
N ARG A 12 32.82 31.40 -48.43
CA ARG A 12 32.66 31.58 -46.98
C ARG A 12 31.39 30.92 -46.48
N TRP A 13 30.29 30.97 -47.21
CA TRP A 13 29.05 30.26 -46.86
C TRP A 13 29.22 28.75 -46.95
N CYS A 14 29.90 28.25 -47.99
CA CYS A 14 30.21 26.83 -48.11
C CYS A 14 31.07 26.33 -46.93
N LEU A 15 32.03 27.15 -46.49
CA LEU A 15 32.87 26.82 -45.35
C LEU A 15 32.04 26.72 -44.05
N TYR A 16 31.07 27.60 -43.82
CA TYR A 16 30.19 27.55 -42.68
C TYR A 16 29.29 26.32 -42.70
N ILE A 17 28.81 25.92 -43.87
CA ILE A 17 27.98 24.74 -44.06
C ILE A 17 28.80 23.46 -43.76
N VAL A 18 30.04 23.39 -44.28
CA VAL A 18 30.89 22.22 -44.07
C VAL A 18 31.36 22.12 -42.62
N LEU A 19 31.63 23.23 -41.94
CA LEU A 19 32.02 23.25 -40.52
C LEU A 19 30.83 23.05 -39.57
N GLY A 20 29.62 23.44 -39.98
CA GLY A 20 28.42 23.28 -39.17
C GLY A 20 27.80 21.89 -39.23
N PHE A 21 28.01 21.17 -40.31
CA PHE A 21 27.38 19.87 -40.55
C PHE A 21 27.81 18.76 -39.54
N PRO A 22 29.09 18.66 -39.13
CA PRO A 22 29.45 17.65 -38.14
C PRO A 22 28.93 17.94 -36.72
N LEU A 23 28.51 19.18 -36.42
CA LEU A 23 27.96 19.49 -35.10
C LEU A 23 26.50 19.01 -34.93
N LEU A 24 25.81 18.69 -36.02
CA LEU A 24 24.42 18.23 -35.99
C LEU A 24 24.34 16.71 -35.82
N ASN A 25 25.43 15.99 -35.91
CA ASN A 25 25.47 14.53 -35.71
C ASN A 25 25.94 14.12 -34.32
N SER A 26 26.09 15.10 -33.40
CA SER A 26 26.65 14.84 -32.07
C SER A 26 25.62 14.32 -31.07
N CYS A 27 24.36 14.07 -31.49
CA CYS A 27 23.32 13.54 -30.62
C CYS A 27 22.75 12.24 -31.15
N LYS A 28 23.62 11.32 -31.55
CA LYS A 28 23.22 9.91 -31.55
C LYS A 28 23.60 9.36 -30.19
N ASP A 29 22.67 9.45 -29.25
CA ASP A 29 22.78 8.74 -28.01
C ASP A 29 22.57 7.26 -28.32
N ASP A 30 23.64 6.55 -28.58
CA ASP A 30 23.60 5.08 -28.70
C ASP A 30 23.10 4.44 -27.39
N TYR A 31 23.05 5.22 -26.31
CA TYR A 31 22.53 4.80 -25.03
C TYR A 31 20.99 4.65 -24.99
N ILE A 32 20.27 5.26 -25.91
CA ILE A 32 18.79 5.20 -25.91
C ILE A 32 18.28 3.82 -26.34
N TYR A 33 19.12 3.03 -27.00
CA TYR A 33 18.73 1.73 -27.55
C TYR A 33 19.43 0.53 -26.88
N ASP A 34 20.16 0.78 -25.81
CA ASP A 34 20.76 -0.32 -25.04
C ASP A 34 19.71 -0.87 -24.09
N ASN A 35 18.87 -1.76 -24.59
CA ASN A 35 17.83 -2.44 -23.80
C ASN A 35 18.41 -3.59 -22.97
N GLU A 36 19.73 -3.78 -22.98
CA GLU A 36 20.37 -4.80 -22.16
C GLU A 36 20.52 -4.28 -20.73
N GLU A 37 19.70 -4.81 -19.84
CA GLU A 37 19.81 -4.50 -18.41
C GLU A 37 21.15 -5.03 -17.89
N PRO A 38 21.88 -4.21 -17.12
CA PRO A 38 23.15 -4.70 -16.53
C PRO A 38 22.91 -5.97 -15.71
N SER A 39 23.76 -6.95 -15.87
CA SER A 39 23.62 -8.25 -15.21
C SER A 39 23.66 -8.17 -13.68
N TRP A 40 24.22 -7.07 -13.14
CA TRP A 40 24.27 -6.86 -11.68
C TRP A 40 22.98 -6.30 -11.10
N LEU A 41 22.03 -5.89 -11.94
CA LEU A 41 20.82 -5.19 -11.48
C LEU A 41 19.85 -6.10 -10.73
N GLY A 42 19.93 -7.40 -10.93
CA GLY A 42 19.08 -8.37 -10.23
C GLY A 42 17.65 -8.42 -10.78
N ALA A 43 16.81 -9.17 -10.10
CA ALA A 43 15.40 -9.34 -10.47
C ALA A 43 14.58 -8.11 -10.06
N ASN A 44 13.48 -7.84 -10.77
CA ASN A 44 12.49 -6.90 -10.27
C ASN A 44 11.62 -7.58 -9.18
N ILE A 45 10.78 -6.80 -8.52
CA ILE A 45 9.94 -7.29 -7.41
C ILE A 45 9.07 -8.48 -7.87
N TYR A 46 8.42 -8.36 -9.02
CA TYR A 46 7.54 -9.43 -9.51
C TYR A 46 8.33 -10.71 -9.81
N GLU A 47 9.45 -10.59 -10.50
CA GLU A 47 10.32 -11.73 -10.83
C GLU A 47 10.89 -12.42 -9.59
N TYR A 48 11.26 -11.63 -8.58
CA TYR A 48 11.74 -12.18 -7.30
C TYR A 48 10.64 -13.04 -6.65
N LEU A 49 9.43 -12.50 -6.53
CA LEU A 49 8.31 -13.22 -5.92
C LEU A 49 7.99 -14.49 -6.71
N GLU A 50 7.96 -14.40 -8.04
CA GLU A 50 7.63 -15.51 -8.92
C GLU A 50 8.69 -16.63 -8.84
N SER A 51 9.97 -16.26 -8.88
CA SER A 51 11.06 -17.23 -8.88
C SER A 51 11.28 -17.94 -7.54
N SER A 52 10.83 -17.32 -6.42
CA SER A 52 11.00 -17.92 -5.10
C SER A 52 10.05 -19.08 -4.82
N GLY A 53 8.89 -19.15 -5.52
CA GLY A 53 7.92 -20.22 -5.37
C GLY A 53 7.23 -20.32 -4.01
N GLN A 54 7.15 -19.22 -3.28
CA GLN A 54 6.56 -19.18 -1.93
C GLN A 54 5.48 -18.09 -1.79
N PHE A 55 5.09 -17.44 -2.89
CA PHE A 55 4.22 -16.27 -2.86
C PHE A 55 3.05 -16.40 -3.84
N ASP A 56 2.53 -17.60 -4.04
CA ASP A 56 1.44 -17.82 -5.01
C ASP A 56 0.19 -17.01 -4.64
N CYS A 57 -0.14 -16.92 -3.35
CA CYS A 57 -1.25 -16.10 -2.87
C CYS A 57 -1.01 -14.61 -3.12
N TYR A 58 0.20 -14.12 -2.82
CA TYR A 58 0.55 -12.73 -3.03
C TYR A 58 0.56 -12.39 -4.53
N LEU A 59 1.08 -13.28 -5.36
CA LEU A 59 1.07 -13.12 -6.82
C LEU A 59 -0.37 -13.13 -7.37
N ALA A 60 -1.26 -13.93 -6.78
CA ALA A 60 -2.67 -13.91 -7.15
C ALA A 60 -3.29 -12.53 -6.87
N LEU A 61 -2.97 -11.91 -5.72
CA LEU A 61 -3.39 -10.53 -5.42
C LEU A 61 -2.87 -9.55 -6.48
N VAL A 62 -1.57 -9.62 -6.79
CA VAL A 62 -0.92 -8.74 -7.77
C VAL A 62 -1.59 -8.85 -9.14
N ASN A 63 -1.83 -10.09 -9.58
CA ASN A 63 -2.38 -10.38 -10.90
C ASN A 63 -3.85 -9.96 -11.00
N ASP A 64 -4.66 -10.28 -9.98
CA ASP A 64 -6.09 -9.92 -9.95
C ASP A 64 -6.31 -8.42 -9.95
N LEU A 65 -5.38 -7.67 -9.35
CA LEU A 65 -5.44 -6.22 -9.29
C LEU A 65 -4.78 -5.54 -10.50
N GLY A 66 -4.17 -6.32 -11.40
CA GLY A 66 -3.51 -5.79 -12.59
C GLY A 66 -2.20 -5.08 -12.32
N TYR A 67 -1.54 -5.35 -11.21
CA TYR A 67 -0.28 -4.66 -10.83
C TYR A 67 0.98 -5.37 -11.36
N LYS A 68 0.85 -6.47 -12.09
CA LYS A 68 2.01 -7.23 -12.61
C LYS A 68 3.01 -6.34 -13.35
N GLU A 69 2.54 -5.60 -14.36
CA GLU A 69 3.43 -4.76 -15.17
C GLU A 69 3.99 -3.58 -14.34
N THR A 70 3.22 -3.05 -13.41
CA THR A 70 3.70 -2.00 -12.51
C THR A 70 4.87 -2.51 -11.66
N LEU A 71 4.76 -3.72 -11.12
CA LEU A 71 5.84 -4.30 -10.28
C LEU A 71 7.02 -4.84 -11.10
N ARG A 72 6.85 -4.99 -12.42
CA ARG A 72 7.95 -5.37 -13.31
C ARG A 72 8.76 -4.15 -13.76
N LEU A 73 8.10 -3.01 -13.98
CA LEU A 73 8.71 -1.89 -14.69
C LEU A 73 9.00 -0.68 -13.80
N THR A 74 8.11 -0.34 -12.88
CA THR A 74 8.25 0.90 -12.10
C THR A 74 9.07 0.68 -10.82
N GLY A 75 9.85 1.69 -10.47
CA GLY A 75 10.71 1.66 -9.29
C GLY A 75 10.12 2.36 -8.07
N SER A 76 10.94 2.45 -7.02
CA SER A 76 10.68 3.22 -5.80
C SER A 76 9.56 2.67 -4.92
N LYS A 77 9.48 1.36 -4.78
CA LYS A 77 8.51 0.72 -3.86
C LYS A 77 9.21 0.00 -2.71
N THR A 78 8.56 -0.01 -1.56
CA THR A 78 8.89 -0.94 -0.47
C THR A 78 7.67 -1.82 -0.25
N MET A 79 7.87 -3.12 -0.22
CA MET A 79 6.76 -4.06 -0.08
C MET A 79 7.03 -5.05 1.05
N PHE A 80 5.94 -5.46 1.71
CA PHE A 80 5.96 -6.41 2.82
C PHE A 80 5.12 -7.63 2.42
N PRO A 81 5.60 -8.44 1.46
CA PRO A 81 4.84 -9.61 1.03
C PRO A 81 4.84 -10.69 2.09
N ALA A 82 3.68 -11.28 2.31
CA ALA A 82 3.51 -12.47 3.15
C ALA A 82 3.60 -13.71 2.24
N ASN A 83 4.20 -14.77 2.77
CA ASN A 83 4.32 -16.03 2.02
C ASN A 83 3.00 -16.83 2.08
N ASP A 84 2.94 -17.96 1.36
CA ASP A 84 1.73 -18.78 1.27
C ASP A 84 1.34 -19.41 2.62
N GLU A 85 2.32 -19.71 3.46
CA GLU A 85 2.06 -20.22 4.81
C GLU A 85 1.34 -19.16 5.66
N ALA A 86 1.79 -17.91 5.59
CA ALA A 86 1.14 -16.79 6.27
C ALA A 86 -0.29 -16.59 5.77
N PHE A 87 -0.51 -16.67 4.46
CA PHE A 87 -1.86 -16.59 3.91
C PHE A 87 -2.74 -17.76 4.37
N SER A 88 -2.17 -18.95 4.51
CA SER A 88 -2.92 -20.10 5.04
C SER A 88 -3.41 -19.82 6.47
N ARG A 89 -2.53 -19.28 7.34
CA ARG A 89 -2.94 -18.89 8.69
C ARG A 89 -4.01 -17.79 8.66
N TYR A 90 -3.84 -16.81 7.80
CA TYR A 90 -4.80 -15.71 7.63
C TYR A 90 -6.20 -16.24 7.24
N PHE A 91 -6.27 -17.16 6.26
CA PHE A 91 -7.55 -17.75 5.83
C PHE A 91 -8.18 -18.59 6.95
N LEU A 92 -7.37 -19.38 7.66
CA LEU A 92 -7.86 -20.17 8.79
C LEU A 92 -8.44 -19.27 9.89
N SER A 93 -7.82 -18.13 10.17
CA SER A 93 -8.34 -17.18 11.16
C SER A 93 -9.69 -16.57 10.75
N LYS A 94 -9.98 -16.54 9.43
CA LYS A 94 -11.27 -16.11 8.88
C LYS A 94 -12.26 -17.25 8.73
N GLY A 95 -11.90 -18.47 9.15
CA GLY A 95 -12.74 -19.65 9.01
C GLY A 95 -12.82 -20.18 7.57
N LEU A 96 -11.84 -19.81 6.73
CA LEU A 96 -11.79 -20.23 5.33
C LEU A 96 -10.76 -21.33 5.16
N THR A 97 -11.11 -22.35 4.37
CA THR A 97 -10.22 -23.46 4.03
C THR A 97 -10.26 -23.70 2.52
N GLY A 98 -9.12 -24.08 1.95
CA GLY A 98 -9.04 -24.33 0.52
C GLY A 98 -7.68 -23.92 -0.06
N ASP A 99 -7.61 -23.97 -1.37
CA ASP A 99 -6.44 -23.53 -2.11
C ASP A 99 -6.27 -22.01 -1.99
N GLY A 100 -5.10 -21.58 -1.55
CA GLY A 100 -4.83 -20.17 -1.25
C GLY A 100 -5.12 -19.20 -2.40
N PRO A 101 -4.50 -19.40 -3.58
CA PRO A 101 -4.82 -18.54 -4.74
C PRO A 101 -6.32 -18.52 -5.10
N THR A 102 -7.00 -19.66 -5.01
CA THR A 102 -8.45 -19.72 -5.24
C THR A 102 -9.22 -18.87 -4.22
N LEU A 103 -8.80 -18.90 -2.95
CA LEU A 103 -9.41 -18.07 -1.91
C LEU A 103 -9.19 -16.59 -2.22
N ILE A 104 -7.97 -16.20 -2.66
CA ILE A 104 -7.69 -14.84 -3.11
C ILE A 104 -8.63 -14.45 -4.27
N HIS A 105 -8.74 -15.29 -5.31
CA HIS A 105 -9.60 -14.98 -6.47
C HIS A 105 -11.04 -14.70 -6.04
N ASN A 106 -11.53 -15.38 -5.02
CA ASN A 106 -12.90 -15.24 -4.52
C ASN A 106 -13.13 -14.02 -3.62
N MET A 107 -12.07 -13.36 -3.17
CA MET A 107 -12.19 -12.15 -2.36
C MET A 107 -12.75 -10.98 -3.18
N SER A 108 -13.43 -10.07 -2.50
CA SER A 108 -13.91 -8.84 -3.16
C SER A 108 -12.72 -7.96 -3.61
N ALA A 109 -12.94 -7.17 -4.64
CA ALA A 109 -11.90 -6.27 -5.17
C ALA A 109 -11.40 -5.28 -4.10
N SER A 110 -12.27 -4.86 -3.19
CA SER A 110 -11.87 -3.95 -2.11
C SER A 110 -10.99 -4.67 -1.08
N GLU A 111 -11.31 -5.90 -0.71
CA GLU A 111 -10.45 -6.69 0.21
C GLU A 111 -9.07 -6.93 -0.40
N LYS A 112 -9.02 -7.32 -1.68
CA LYS A 112 -7.74 -7.51 -2.39
C LYS A 112 -6.90 -6.23 -2.36
N ARG A 113 -7.51 -5.09 -2.76
CA ARG A 113 -6.80 -3.80 -2.74
C ARG A 113 -6.35 -3.42 -1.34
N TYR A 114 -7.19 -3.67 -0.36
CA TYR A 114 -6.86 -3.35 1.03
C TYR A 114 -5.62 -4.11 1.51
N LEU A 115 -5.57 -5.43 1.30
CA LEU A 115 -4.42 -6.25 1.67
C LEU A 115 -3.17 -5.83 0.89
N PHE A 116 -3.29 -5.69 -0.43
CA PHE A 116 -2.15 -5.34 -1.28
C PHE A 116 -1.59 -3.96 -0.93
N ASN A 117 -2.46 -2.95 -0.88
CA ASN A 117 -2.02 -1.57 -0.65
C ASN A 117 -1.54 -1.35 0.80
N SER A 118 -2.04 -2.13 1.76
CA SER A 118 -1.55 -2.07 3.15
C SER A 118 -0.13 -2.62 3.28
N SER A 119 0.26 -3.53 2.40
CA SER A 119 1.60 -4.12 2.40
C SER A 119 2.59 -3.36 1.51
N MET A 120 2.28 -2.12 1.10
CA MET A 120 3.13 -1.37 0.16
C MET A 120 3.31 0.09 0.60
N LEU A 121 4.54 0.57 0.49
CA LEU A 121 4.88 1.99 0.61
C LEU A 121 5.30 2.52 -0.77
N ASN A 122 4.91 3.73 -1.09
CA ASN A 122 5.21 4.38 -2.38
C ASN A 122 6.60 5.05 -2.42
N MET A 123 7.48 4.65 -1.53
CA MET A 123 8.88 5.10 -1.48
C MET A 123 9.76 3.92 -1.10
N THR A 124 11.04 4.00 -1.43
CA THR A 124 12.03 2.98 -1.08
C THR A 124 12.58 3.20 0.32
N TYR A 125 12.44 2.20 1.18
CA TYR A 125 12.97 2.21 2.53
C TYR A 125 13.73 0.92 2.81
N LEU A 126 14.97 1.06 3.22
CA LEU A 126 15.67 -0.01 3.94
C LEU A 126 15.12 -0.07 5.37
N SER A 127 15.28 -1.21 6.02
CA SER A 127 14.69 -1.45 7.35
C SER A 127 15.07 -0.35 8.35
N HIS A 128 16.34 0.05 8.38
CA HIS A 128 16.81 1.11 9.29
C HIS A 128 16.22 2.49 9.00
N MET A 129 15.70 2.71 7.78
CA MET A 129 15.08 3.98 7.39
C MET A 129 13.61 4.06 7.77
N LEU A 130 13.00 2.94 8.15
CA LEU A 130 11.58 2.92 8.49
C LEU A 130 11.29 3.77 9.74
N ALA A 131 12.23 3.82 10.67
CA ALA A 131 12.12 4.66 11.87
C ALA A 131 12.46 6.13 11.64
N ASN A 132 13.07 6.46 10.49
CA ASN A 132 13.48 7.83 10.19
C ASN A 132 12.28 8.68 9.78
N VAL A 133 12.17 9.86 10.37
CA VAL A 133 11.18 10.85 9.98
C VAL A 133 11.94 12.05 9.44
N SER A 134 11.53 12.59 8.32
CA SER A 134 12.17 13.78 7.79
C SER A 134 12.00 14.92 8.82
N SER A 135 13.12 15.49 9.23
CA SER A 135 13.12 16.62 10.16
C SER A 135 12.68 17.87 9.42
N ASN A 136 11.43 18.23 9.59
CA ASN A 136 11.06 19.62 9.41
C ASN A 136 11.49 20.35 10.69
N ASP A 137 11.75 21.62 10.60
CA ASP A 137 12.22 22.46 11.72
C ASP A 137 11.28 22.44 12.95
N GLN A 138 10.19 21.75 12.88
CA GLN A 138 9.18 21.69 13.95
C GLN A 138 9.32 20.45 14.87
N GLY A 139 10.37 19.68 14.69
CA GLY A 139 10.58 18.49 15.49
C GLY A 139 9.67 17.32 15.08
N ILE A 140 10.01 16.17 15.58
CA ILE A 140 9.24 14.95 15.33
C ILE A 140 8.20 14.81 16.46
N GLY A 141 6.93 14.82 16.10
CA GLY A 141 5.86 14.54 17.07
C GLY A 141 5.97 13.12 17.63
N GLU A 142 5.57 12.94 18.87
CA GLU A 142 5.60 11.62 19.50
C GLU A 142 4.87 10.57 18.68
N GLY A 143 5.49 9.43 18.50
CA GLY A 143 4.93 8.29 17.76
C GLY A 143 4.93 8.41 16.24
N ILE A 144 5.39 9.53 15.67
CA ILE A 144 5.40 9.71 14.21
C ILE A 144 6.39 8.74 13.55
N ALA A 145 7.55 8.53 14.18
CA ALA A 145 8.56 7.62 13.62
C ALA A 145 8.10 6.16 13.60
N LEU A 146 7.07 5.82 14.36
CA LEU A 146 6.56 4.45 14.47
C LEU A 146 5.59 4.10 13.34
N ARG A 147 4.90 5.06 12.77
CA ARG A 147 3.80 4.80 11.84
C ARG A 147 3.98 5.52 10.51
N ARG A 148 3.61 4.83 9.44
CA ARG A 148 3.63 5.40 8.09
C ARG A 148 2.32 5.10 7.37
N ALA A 149 1.89 6.04 6.55
CA ALA A 149 0.79 5.82 5.62
C ALA A 149 1.25 4.86 4.53
N THR A 150 0.48 3.81 4.30
CA THR A 150 0.71 2.86 3.23
C THR A 150 0.10 3.38 1.92
N SER A 151 0.15 2.57 0.88
CA SER A 151 -0.56 2.86 -0.38
C SER A 151 -2.07 2.73 -0.25
N ALA A 152 -2.57 2.17 0.86
CA ALA A 152 -4.00 2.01 1.08
C ALA A 152 -4.69 3.36 1.25
N SER A 153 -5.85 3.49 0.66
CA SER A 153 -6.66 4.69 0.70
C SER A 153 -8.07 4.35 1.19
N TYR A 154 -8.88 5.40 1.45
CA TYR A 154 -10.26 5.18 1.84
C TYR A 154 -11.06 4.42 0.76
N LEU A 155 -10.63 4.49 -0.51
CA LEU A 155 -11.27 3.74 -1.60
C LEU A 155 -11.17 2.23 -1.42
N ASP A 156 -10.07 1.77 -0.80
CA ASP A 156 -9.86 0.34 -0.56
C ASP A 156 -10.71 -0.18 0.60
N SER A 157 -11.17 0.73 1.47
CA SER A 157 -12.04 0.39 2.60
C SER A 157 -13.52 0.39 2.24
N ILE A 158 -13.90 0.76 1.00
CA ILE A 158 -15.30 0.85 0.61
C ILE A 158 -15.93 -0.55 0.61
N SER A 159 -16.95 -0.73 1.44
CA SER A 159 -17.71 -1.97 1.54
C SER A 159 -19.15 -1.77 1.09
N PHE A 160 -19.74 -2.79 0.51
CA PHE A 160 -21.14 -2.79 0.10
C PHE A 160 -21.98 -3.48 1.17
N VAL A 161 -22.95 -2.75 1.72
CA VAL A 161 -23.82 -3.27 2.78
C VAL A 161 -25.26 -3.36 2.28
N LYS A 162 -25.81 -4.57 2.31
CA LYS A 162 -27.20 -4.83 1.90
C LYS A 162 -28.18 -4.39 2.98
N PRO A 163 -29.43 -4.04 2.61
CA PRO A 163 -30.43 -3.59 3.59
C PRO A 163 -30.67 -4.54 4.76
N ALA A 164 -30.53 -5.84 4.53
CA ALA A 164 -30.72 -6.85 5.58
C ALA A 164 -29.70 -6.72 6.72
N ALA A 165 -28.52 -6.16 6.43
CA ALA A 165 -27.45 -5.98 7.42
C ALA A 165 -27.47 -4.57 8.05
N TRP A 166 -28.44 -3.72 7.70
CA TRP A 166 -28.48 -2.36 8.24
C TRP A 166 -28.99 -2.36 9.69
N PRO A 167 -28.39 -1.52 10.53
CA PRO A 167 -28.93 -1.33 11.88
C PRO A 167 -30.40 -0.85 11.86
N LYS A 168 -31.19 -1.31 12.81
CA LYS A 168 -32.61 -0.97 12.90
C LYS A 168 -32.82 0.41 13.55
N THR A 169 -32.27 1.45 12.93
CA THR A 169 -32.36 2.83 13.43
C THR A 169 -33.19 3.71 12.50
N ALA A 170 -33.66 4.85 13.01
CA ALA A 170 -34.42 5.81 12.22
C ALA A 170 -33.66 6.32 11.00
N PHE A 171 -32.33 6.44 11.13
CA PHE A 171 -31.47 6.85 10.00
C PHE A 171 -31.58 5.82 8.86
N TRP A 172 -31.30 4.53 9.14
CA TRP A 172 -31.27 3.49 8.12
C TRP A 172 -32.65 3.18 7.54
N ASN A 173 -33.73 3.40 8.34
CA ASN A 173 -35.11 3.20 7.88
C ASN A 173 -35.43 4.09 6.68
N ARG A 174 -34.80 5.25 6.56
CA ARG A 174 -34.99 6.17 5.43
C ARG A 174 -34.46 5.60 4.10
N PHE A 175 -33.63 4.59 4.16
CA PHE A 175 -32.99 4.03 2.97
C PHE A 175 -33.44 2.61 2.63
N ARG A 176 -34.49 2.11 3.29
CA ARG A 176 -34.98 0.72 3.13
C ARG A 176 -35.39 0.36 1.72
N GLU A 177 -35.79 1.34 0.91
CA GLU A 177 -36.18 1.10 -0.49
C GLU A 177 -34.99 0.98 -1.42
N ARG A 178 -33.77 1.21 -0.93
CA ARG A 178 -32.56 1.09 -1.74
C ARG A 178 -32.03 -0.33 -1.72
N LYS A 179 -31.34 -0.70 -2.78
CA LYS A 179 -30.74 -2.05 -2.92
C LYS A 179 -29.52 -2.25 -2.03
N GLY A 180 -28.92 -1.17 -1.55
CA GLY A 180 -27.74 -1.22 -0.68
C GLY A 180 -27.08 0.13 -0.53
N ALA A 181 -26.00 0.15 0.22
CA ALA A 181 -25.19 1.36 0.42
C ALA A 181 -23.71 1.00 0.39
N TYR A 182 -22.91 1.87 -0.18
CA TYR A 182 -21.45 1.79 -0.12
C TYR A 182 -20.98 2.63 1.06
N LEU A 183 -20.23 2.03 1.95
CA LEU A 183 -19.70 2.68 3.15
C LEU A 183 -18.18 2.74 3.06
N ALA A 184 -17.61 3.93 3.21
CA ALA A 184 -16.16 4.13 3.26
C ALA A 184 -15.74 4.48 4.68
N ASP A 185 -14.62 3.91 5.12
CA ASP A 185 -14.00 4.32 6.37
C ASP A 185 -13.43 5.74 6.21
N ASN A 186 -13.64 6.59 7.19
CA ASN A 186 -13.10 7.95 7.18
C ASN A 186 -11.65 8.01 7.67
N GLY A 187 -11.17 6.92 8.26
CA GLY A 187 -9.83 6.87 8.82
C GLY A 187 -8.75 6.59 7.79
N SER A 188 -7.64 7.30 7.89
CA SER A 188 -6.41 6.92 7.19
C SER A 188 -5.72 5.85 8.03
N LYS A 189 -5.72 4.63 7.55
CA LYS A 189 -5.10 3.51 8.29
C LYS A 189 -3.60 3.51 8.03
N MET A 190 -2.86 3.50 9.11
CA MET A 190 -1.40 3.48 9.07
C MET A 190 -0.91 2.15 9.58
N VAL A 191 0.29 1.77 9.14
CA VAL A 191 0.97 0.57 9.61
C VAL A 191 2.11 1.01 10.54
N LEU A 192 2.29 0.28 11.62
CA LEU A 192 3.31 0.55 12.63
C LEU A 192 4.57 -0.28 12.33
N TYR A 193 5.74 0.32 12.54
CA TYR A 193 7.04 -0.31 12.27
C TYR A 193 7.86 -0.33 13.55
N TRP A 194 7.92 -1.50 14.17
CA TRP A 194 8.63 -1.72 15.44
C TRP A 194 10.05 -2.16 15.12
N THR A 195 10.91 -1.18 14.79
CA THR A 195 12.30 -1.45 14.41
C THR A 195 13.24 -1.32 15.62
N PRO A 196 14.39 -2.02 15.60
CA PRO A 196 15.40 -1.84 16.66
C PRO A 196 15.82 -0.38 16.83
N GLU A 197 15.89 0.37 15.74
CA GLU A 197 16.25 1.80 15.76
C GLU A 197 15.20 2.61 16.52
N PHE A 198 13.91 2.30 16.30
CA PHE A 198 12.82 2.97 17.04
C PHE A 198 12.91 2.68 18.54
N PHE A 199 13.13 1.41 18.90
CA PHE A 199 13.28 1.02 20.32
C PHE A 199 14.46 1.74 20.97
N SER A 200 15.62 1.73 20.31
CA SER A 200 16.82 2.37 20.81
C SER A 200 16.64 3.89 21.01
N THR A 201 16.07 4.55 19.99
CA THR A 201 15.87 6.01 20.00
C THR A 201 14.83 6.43 21.05
N SER A 202 13.79 5.61 21.22
CA SER A 202 12.69 5.89 22.17
C SER A 202 12.98 5.42 23.59
N GLY A 203 14.11 4.73 23.81
CA GLY A 203 14.45 4.19 25.11
C GLY A 203 13.54 3.03 25.56
N LEU A 204 12.93 2.33 24.61
CA LEU A 204 12.07 1.20 24.91
C LEU A 204 12.90 -0.09 25.04
N THR A 205 12.42 -0.99 25.87
CA THR A 205 13.11 -2.22 26.24
C THR A 205 12.27 -3.46 25.87
N GLU A 206 12.87 -4.63 26.04
CA GLU A 206 12.16 -5.90 25.91
C GLU A 206 10.95 -5.99 26.86
N ALA A 207 11.05 -5.39 28.06
CA ALA A 207 9.91 -5.37 28.99
C ALA A 207 8.74 -4.53 28.45
N ASP A 208 9.04 -3.43 27.76
CA ASP A 208 8.02 -2.62 27.11
C ASP A 208 7.38 -3.40 25.94
N TRP A 209 8.19 -4.13 25.19
CA TRP A 209 7.70 -4.98 24.10
C TRP A 209 6.70 -6.02 24.62
N ALA A 210 7.01 -6.68 25.75
CA ALA A 210 6.11 -7.65 26.36
C ALA A 210 4.75 -7.02 26.73
N VAL A 211 4.75 -5.75 27.14
CA VAL A 211 3.51 -5.02 27.41
C VAL A 211 2.76 -4.71 26.10
N ILE A 212 3.49 -4.25 25.09
CA ILE A 212 2.92 -3.91 23.77
C ILE A 212 2.25 -5.14 23.17
N MET A 213 2.89 -6.29 23.23
CA MET A 213 2.38 -7.55 22.68
C MET A 213 1.48 -8.31 23.68
N LYS A 214 1.10 -7.68 24.79
CA LYS A 214 0.20 -8.27 25.80
C LYS A 214 0.69 -9.62 26.33
N GLY A 215 2.01 -9.82 26.32
CA GLY A 215 2.61 -11.08 26.77
C GLY A 215 2.50 -12.24 25.79
N GLU A 216 2.17 -11.98 24.54
CA GLU A 216 2.18 -13.02 23.49
C GLU A 216 3.61 -13.56 23.34
N THR A 217 3.78 -14.85 23.58
CA THR A 217 5.10 -15.49 23.62
C THR A 217 5.62 -15.89 22.24
N ASP A 218 4.74 -15.95 21.26
CA ASP A 218 5.08 -16.26 19.87
C ASP A 218 5.62 -15.04 19.10
N LYS A 219 5.63 -13.85 19.74
CA LYS A 219 6.15 -12.63 19.15
C LYS A 219 7.28 -12.06 20.02
N PRO A 220 8.44 -12.73 20.06
CA PRO A 220 9.54 -12.32 20.92
C PRO A 220 10.15 -10.99 20.47
N TYR A 221 10.75 -10.28 21.42
CA TYR A 221 11.53 -9.08 21.14
C TYR A 221 12.70 -9.44 20.21
N ASP A 222 12.85 -8.73 19.10
CA ASP A 222 13.90 -9.01 18.12
C ASP A 222 14.74 -7.75 17.88
N THR A 223 16.05 -7.87 18.14
CA THR A 223 17.02 -6.80 17.95
C THR A 223 17.65 -6.80 16.56
N GLN A 224 17.33 -7.80 15.72
CA GLN A 224 17.94 -7.95 14.39
C GLN A 224 16.92 -7.81 13.26
N GLY A 225 15.71 -8.32 13.49
CA GLY A 225 14.58 -8.14 12.59
C GLY A 225 13.72 -6.95 13.03
N PHE A 226 12.46 -6.95 12.63
CA PHE A 226 11.50 -5.92 13.06
C PHE A 226 10.07 -6.43 12.86
N TYR A 227 9.10 -5.68 13.37
CA TYR A 227 7.69 -6.03 13.19
C TYR A 227 6.97 -4.93 12.38
N VAL A 228 6.08 -5.37 11.51
CA VAL A 228 5.15 -4.51 10.76
C VAL A 228 3.77 -4.81 11.34
N ASN A 229 3.27 -3.91 12.18
CA ASN A 229 2.19 -4.21 13.11
C ASN A 229 2.58 -5.41 13.99
N ASP A 230 1.95 -6.56 13.76
CA ASP A 230 2.23 -7.82 14.47
C ASP A 230 2.91 -8.86 13.56
N ALA A 231 3.14 -8.55 12.30
CA ALA A 231 3.83 -9.44 11.36
C ALA A 231 5.34 -9.27 11.51
N HIS A 232 6.05 -10.35 11.76
CA HIS A 232 7.50 -10.33 11.97
C HIS A 232 8.25 -10.39 10.63
N VAL A 233 9.31 -9.63 10.52
CA VAL A 233 10.27 -9.67 9.42
C VAL A 233 11.62 -10.07 9.99
N GLU A 234 12.02 -11.30 9.77
CA GLU A 234 13.30 -11.84 10.23
C GLU A 234 14.49 -11.12 9.61
N SER A 235 15.62 -11.13 10.31
CA SER A 235 16.85 -10.44 9.88
C SER A 235 17.36 -10.89 8.50
N ASN A 236 17.16 -12.15 8.14
CA ASN A 236 17.56 -12.72 6.85
C ASN A 236 16.53 -12.50 5.73
N ARG A 237 15.37 -11.91 6.06
CA ARG A 237 14.26 -11.69 5.14
C ARG A 237 13.96 -10.19 4.92
N LYS A 238 14.78 -9.32 5.53
CA LYS A 238 14.65 -7.87 5.34
C LYS A 238 15.64 -7.36 4.29
N ASP A 239 15.38 -6.19 3.76
CA ASP A 239 16.27 -5.44 2.87
C ASP A 239 16.64 -6.22 1.59
N VAL A 240 15.71 -7.07 1.11
CA VAL A 240 15.91 -7.78 -0.15
C VAL A 240 15.84 -6.75 -1.29
N THR A 241 16.97 -6.57 -1.96
CA THR A 241 17.11 -5.54 -3.00
C THR A 241 16.62 -6.07 -4.35
N CYS A 242 15.68 -5.33 -4.93
CA CYS A 242 15.20 -5.57 -6.30
C CYS A 242 15.52 -4.34 -7.14
N LYS A 243 15.62 -4.49 -8.45
CA LYS A 243 15.95 -3.37 -9.34
C LYS A 243 14.94 -2.22 -9.29
N ASN A 244 13.75 -2.47 -8.77
CA ASN A 244 12.68 -1.46 -8.68
C ASN A 244 12.14 -1.28 -7.24
N GLY A 245 12.91 -1.66 -6.21
CA GLY A 245 12.51 -1.42 -4.83
C GLY A 245 13.11 -2.39 -3.83
N TYR A 246 12.51 -2.41 -2.64
CA TYR A 246 12.93 -3.31 -1.56
C TYR A 246 11.77 -4.19 -1.10
N LEU A 247 12.11 -5.43 -0.72
CA LEU A 247 11.17 -6.35 -0.08
C LEU A 247 11.62 -6.61 1.36
N HIS A 248 10.66 -6.66 2.25
CA HIS A 248 10.81 -7.13 3.62
C HIS A 248 9.77 -8.22 3.81
N ILE A 249 10.18 -9.48 3.72
CA ILE A 249 9.26 -10.61 3.67
C ILE A 249 8.71 -10.86 5.07
N ALA A 250 7.41 -10.69 5.21
CA ALA A 250 6.72 -10.81 6.50
C ALA A 250 6.27 -12.26 6.72
N ASP A 251 6.34 -12.69 7.98
CA ASP A 251 5.89 -14.03 8.37
C ASP A 251 4.36 -14.11 8.53
N ASP A 252 3.68 -12.97 8.51
CA ASP A 252 2.22 -12.94 8.55
C ASP A 252 1.67 -11.90 7.57
N VAL A 253 0.37 -11.94 7.31
CA VAL A 253 -0.27 -11.01 6.35
C VAL A 253 -0.36 -9.62 6.99
N VAL A 254 0.33 -8.65 6.41
CA VAL A 254 0.35 -7.28 6.91
C VAL A 254 -1.01 -6.63 6.66
N ALA A 255 -1.71 -6.33 7.72
CA ALA A 255 -2.97 -5.60 7.68
C ALA A 255 -2.89 -4.41 8.65
N PRO A 256 -3.54 -3.30 8.31
CA PRO A 256 -3.55 -2.17 9.24
C PRO A 256 -4.22 -2.54 10.56
N ALA A 257 -3.71 -1.97 11.64
CA ALA A 257 -4.29 -2.17 12.96
C ALA A 257 -5.77 -1.72 12.94
N PRO A 258 -6.63 -2.42 13.68
CA PRO A 258 -8.03 -2.02 13.78
C PRO A 258 -8.15 -0.64 14.43
N ASN A 259 -9.12 0.15 13.99
CA ASN A 259 -9.39 1.43 14.62
C ASN A 259 -10.09 1.22 15.97
N MET A 260 -10.16 2.28 16.78
CA MET A 260 -10.72 2.19 18.14
C MET A 260 -12.16 1.63 18.15
N SER A 261 -12.99 2.01 17.18
CA SER A 261 -14.36 1.50 17.09
C SER A 261 -14.39 -0.01 16.82
N GLU A 262 -13.50 -0.48 15.94
CA GLU A 262 -13.37 -1.91 15.65
C GLU A 262 -12.91 -2.68 16.90
N VAL A 263 -11.94 -2.15 17.64
CA VAL A 263 -11.49 -2.75 18.91
C VAL A 263 -12.62 -2.81 19.92
N ILE A 264 -13.32 -1.71 20.12
CA ILE A 264 -14.44 -1.65 21.09
C ILE A 264 -15.53 -2.67 20.72
N ASN A 265 -15.86 -2.76 19.42
CA ASN A 265 -16.91 -3.69 18.96
C ASN A 265 -16.49 -5.16 19.03
N SER A 266 -15.19 -5.45 18.99
CA SER A 266 -14.67 -6.82 19.07
C SER A 266 -14.35 -7.26 20.50
N THR A 267 -14.40 -6.33 21.48
CA THR A 267 -14.04 -6.60 22.87
C THR A 267 -15.32 -6.85 23.68
N ALA A 268 -15.49 -8.09 24.15
CA ALA A 268 -16.72 -8.51 24.83
C ALA A 268 -17.05 -7.66 26.07
N GLU A 269 -16.04 -7.26 26.81
CA GLU A 269 -16.18 -6.44 28.00
C GLU A 269 -16.69 -5.03 27.72
N MET A 270 -16.60 -4.61 26.44
CA MET A 270 -17.02 -3.28 25.99
C MET A 270 -18.40 -3.28 25.30
N ASN A 271 -19.13 -4.40 25.33
CA ASN A 271 -20.40 -4.54 24.60
C ASN A 271 -21.42 -3.44 24.92
N THR A 272 -21.50 -3.00 26.18
CA THR A 272 -22.43 -1.91 26.56
C THR A 272 -22.03 -0.60 25.88
N PHE A 273 -20.75 -0.27 25.89
CA PHE A 273 -20.25 0.95 25.25
C PHE A 273 -20.36 0.84 23.74
N ALA A 274 -20.05 -0.32 23.16
CA ALA A 274 -20.24 -0.58 21.73
C ALA A 274 -21.71 -0.34 21.31
N GLY A 275 -22.66 -0.84 22.11
CA GLY A 275 -24.09 -0.63 21.88
C GLY A 275 -24.50 0.84 21.93
N LEU A 276 -23.90 1.63 22.83
CA LEU A 276 -24.14 3.07 22.89
C LEU A 276 -23.57 3.76 21.64
N MET A 277 -22.36 3.41 21.25
CA MET A 277 -21.74 3.96 20.03
C MET A 277 -22.61 3.68 18.79
N GLU A 278 -23.06 2.43 18.61
CA GLU A 278 -23.93 2.05 17.49
C GLU A 278 -25.26 2.81 17.51
N LYS A 279 -25.81 3.08 18.69
CA LYS A 279 -27.06 3.80 18.83
C LYS A 279 -26.96 5.27 18.39
N PHE A 280 -25.83 5.90 18.64
CA PHE A 280 -25.63 7.32 18.35
C PHE A 280 -24.80 7.60 17.10
N ALA A 281 -24.11 6.59 16.56
CA ALA A 281 -23.35 6.73 15.32
C ALA A 281 -24.27 6.55 14.09
N TYR A 282 -23.98 7.28 13.03
CA TYR A 282 -24.67 7.10 11.75
C TYR A 282 -23.75 7.56 10.62
N PRO A 283 -23.87 6.93 9.44
CA PRO A 283 -23.11 7.39 8.29
C PRO A 283 -23.66 8.72 7.77
N TYR A 284 -22.79 9.54 7.23
CA TYR A 284 -23.22 10.78 6.58
C TYR A 284 -22.95 10.69 5.06
N TYR A 285 -23.72 11.41 4.29
CA TYR A 285 -23.51 11.47 2.84
C TYR A 285 -22.20 12.21 2.53
N ASP A 286 -21.41 11.62 1.66
CA ASP A 286 -20.17 12.21 1.19
C ASP A 286 -20.15 12.11 -0.34
N GLY A 287 -20.19 13.25 -1.01
CA GLY A 287 -20.20 13.32 -2.46
C GLY A 287 -18.93 12.72 -3.09
N SER A 288 -17.79 12.85 -2.43
CA SER A 288 -16.54 12.27 -2.96
C SER A 288 -16.57 10.74 -2.92
N VAL A 289 -17.18 10.16 -1.90
CA VAL A 289 -17.37 8.70 -1.84
C VAL A 289 -18.38 8.25 -2.92
N ASP A 290 -19.45 9.01 -3.09
CA ASP A 290 -20.48 8.72 -4.11
C ASP A 290 -19.85 8.74 -5.51
N ASP A 291 -19.01 9.73 -5.81
CA ASP A 291 -18.32 9.86 -7.10
C ASP A 291 -17.28 8.74 -7.29
N ALA A 292 -16.54 8.40 -6.25
CA ALA A 292 -15.57 7.30 -6.27
C ALA A 292 -16.28 5.95 -6.51
N VAL A 293 -17.42 5.73 -5.84
CA VAL A 293 -18.23 4.51 -6.04
C VAL A 293 -18.72 4.43 -7.50
N LYS A 294 -19.20 5.53 -8.06
CA LYS A 294 -19.62 5.57 -9.46
C LYS A 294 -18.48 5.25 -10.41
N ALA A 295 -17.29 5.78 -10.15
CA ALA A 295 -16.12 5.56 -10.98
C ALA A 295 -15.61 4.12 -10.90
N TYR A 296 -15.58 3.54 -9.70
CA TYR A 296 -14.93 2.23 -9.46
C TYR A 296 -15.88 1.05 -9.47
N TYR A 297 -17.16 1.24 -9.04
CA TYR A 297 -18.10 0.11 -8.83
C TYR A 297 -19.37 0.25 -9.60
N UNK A 298 -19.54 1.37 -9.84
CA UNK A 298 -20.81 1.55 -10.32
C UNK A 298 -20.96 1.71 -11.72
N UNK A 299 -20.36 1.37 -12.01
CA UNK A 299 -20.50 1.56 -13.27
C UNK A 299 -21.94 1.60 -13.41
N UNK A 300 -22.45 1.54 -13.34
CA UNK A 300 -23.63 1.53 -13.73
C UNK A 300 -24.85 1.32 -12.86
N UNK A 301 -24.61 1.40 -12.16
CA UNK A 301 -25.73 1.13 -11.42
C UNK A 301 -26.69 2.24 -11.34
N GLY A 302 -27.01 2.78 -12.25
CA GLY A 302 -27.99 3.81 -12.43
C GLY A 302 -28.73 4.30 -11.20
N GLY A 303 -28.07 5.08 -10.34
CA GLY A 303 -28.74 5.85 -9.28
C GLY A 303 -29.38 5.07 -8.13
N GLU A 304 -29.31 3.75 -8.14
CA GLU A 304 -29.96 2.92 -7.11
C GLU A 304 -29.10 2.79 -5.82
N TYR A 305 -27.86 3.21 -5.88
CA TYR A 305 -26.89 3.11 -4.78
C TYR A 305 -26.32 4.50 -4.47
N ARG A 306 -26.00 4.74 -3.22
CA ARG A 306 -25.29 5.95 -2.82
C ARG A 306 -24.08 5.61 -1.96
N GLY A 307 -23.05 6.42 -2.12
CA GLY A 307 -21.86 6.36 -1.27
C GLY A 307 -22.07 7.19 -0.01
N PHE A 308 -21.66 6.62 1.10
CA PHE A 308 -21.67 7.29 2.40
C PHE A 308 -20.30 7.10 3.04
N ARG A 309 -19.84 8.13 3.71
CA ARG A 309 -18.71 7.98 4.60
C ARG A 309 -19.23 7.59 5.97
N VAL A 310 -18.77 6.48 6.47
CA VAL A 310 -19.04 6.13 7.85
C VAL A 310 -17.97 6.85 8.67
N CYS A 311 -18.40 7.93 9.27
CA CYS A 311 -17.69 8.38 10.43
C CYS A 311 -18.11 7.45 11.57
N LYS A 312 -17.35 6.41 11.81
CA LYS A 312 -17.39 5.79 13.12
C LYS A 312 -16.70 6.81 14.02
N ALA A 313 -17.37 7.94 14.16
CA ALA A 313 -16.79 9.07 14.84
C ALA A 313 -16.61 8.69 16.29
N LEU A 314 -15.40 8.71 16.61
CA LEU A 314 -15.00 8.84 17.97
C LEU A 314 -15.22 10.29 18.35
N PHE A 315 -15.95 10.47 19.38
CA PHE A 315 -15.99 11.72 20.09
C PHE A 315 -14.65 12.00 20.73
#